data_0f1761e366a03fcea265467d63562eb2
#
_entry.id   0f1761e366a03fcea265467d63562eb2
#
_cell.length_a   1.000
_cell.length_b   1.000
_cell.length_c   1.000
_cell.angle_alpha   90.00
_cell.angle_beta   90.00
_cell.angle_gamma   90.00
#
_symmetry.space_group_name_H-M   'P 1'
#
loop_
_entity.id
_entity.type
_entity.pdbx_description
1 polymer ?
#
loop_
_entity_poly.entity_id
_entity_poly.type
_entity_poly.pdbx_seq_one_letter_code
_entity_poly.pdbx_strand_id
1 'polypeptide(L)'
;VNPYTPSAYSWPSTYSKEEETYLTSEIQRLVTLLKLKTAVFNVETRVATNGKPYIMELTPRGGGNRLCEMLHYATGVDLITAITRAIVGDEPENIEQKKYNGYWGEIILHAPHDGIFEKIEISDYISANIIEEDLWIKPGDKVHGFEAANDAIGTLVLYFEKNEDLETAITNQSSWLNILVK
;
A
#
# COMPACT_ATOMS: atom_id res chain seq x y z
N VAL A 1 13.79 10.63 8.22
CA VAL A 1 12.64 9.81 7.78
C VAL A 1 11.42 10.26 8.56
N ASN A 2 10.33 10.56 7.88
CA ASN A 2 9.07 10.96 8.49
C ASN A 2 8.34 9.70 9.04
N PRO A 3 8.17 9.55 10.37
CA PRO A 3 7.59 8.36 10.96
C PRO A 3 6.07 8.24 10.72
N TYR A 4 5.45 9.25 10.13
CA TYR A 4 4.00 9.30 9.86
C TYR A 4 3.66 9.06 8.40
N THR A 5 4.67 8.90 7.53
CA THR A 5 4.47 8.62 6.11
C THR A 5 4.84 7.16 5.82
N PRO A 6 3.92 6.37 5.28
CA PRO A 6 4.24 4.99 4.90
C PRO A 6 5.34 4.94 3.84
N SER A 7 6.28 4.03 4.00
CA SER A 7 7.31 3.71 3.00
C SER A 7 7.07 2.35 2.35
N ALA A 8 6.22 1.53 2.94
CA ALA A 8 5.80 0.24 2.39
C ALA A 8 4.46 -0.18 2.95
N TYR A 9 3.78 -1.05 2.21
CA TYR A 9 2.61 -1.82 2.64
C TYR A 9 2.88 -3.31 2.46
N SER A 10 2.24 -4.14 3.27
CA SER A 10 2.27 -5.59 3.13
C SER A 10 0.88 -6.19 3.24
N TRP A 11 0.63 -7.29 2.52
CA TRP A 11 -0.64 -7.98 2.47
C TRP A 11 -0.45 -9.51 2.38
N PRO A 12 -1.20 -10.34 3.11
CA PRO A 12 -2.30 -9.98 4.01
C PRO A 12 -1.84 -9.25 5.27
N SER A 13 -2.82 -8.69 6.01
CA SER A 13 -2.59 -8.04 7.31
C SER A 13 -1.94 -8.99 8.32
N THR A 14 -1.09 -8.44 9.19
CA THR A 14 -0.50 -9.15 10.34
C THR A 14 -1.39 -9.13 11.59
N TYR A 15 -2.57 -8.54 11.51
CA TYR A 15 -3.53 -8.51 12.62
C TYR A 15 -4.04 -9.91 12.95
N SER A 16 -4.26 -10.17 14.23
CA SER A 16 -4.95 -11.37 14.68
C SER A 16 -6.41 -11.39 14.22
N LYS A 17 -7.02 -12.57 14.19
CA LYS A 17 -8.43 -12.70 13.78
C LYS A 17 -9.38 -11.93 14.71
N GLU A 18 -9.05 -11.82 15.99
CA GLU A 18 -9.78 -11.05 16.99
C GLU A 18 -9.71 -9.55 16.68
N GLU A 19 -8.52 -9.03 16.35
CA GLU A 19 -8.31 -7.64 15.98
C GLU A 19 -9.05 -7.29 14.69
N GLU A 20 -8.96 -8.14 13.67
CA GLU A 20 -9.70 -7.95 12.42
C GLU A 20 -11.21 -7.94 12.64
N THR A 21 -11.73 -8.88 13.44
CA THR A 21 -13.15 -8.97 13.76
C THR A 21 -13.64 -7.73 14.51
N TYR A 22 -12.86 -7.29 15.50
CA TYR A 22 -13.18 -6.07 16.24
C TYR A 22 -13.18 -4.84 15.32
N LEU A 23 -12.14 -4.63 14.53
CA LEU A 23 -12.06 -3.49 13.61
C LEU A 23 -13.20 -3.50 12.58
N THR A 24 -13.48 -4.65 11.99
CA THR A 24 -14.59 -4.81 11.04
C THR A 24 -15.93 -4.42 11.68
N SER A 25 -16.18 -4.85 12.93
CA SER A 25 -17.39 -4.49 13.67
C SER A 25 -17.49 -3.00 13.95
N GLU A 26 -16.39 -2.36 14.33
CA GLU A 26 -16.34 -0.92 14.58
C GLU A 26 -16.47 -0.09 13.30
N ILE A 27 -15.87 -0.50 12.20
CA ILE A 27 -16.06 0.11 10.88
C ILE A 27 -17.54 0.01 10.48
N GLN A 28 -18.16 -1.18 10.61
CA GLN A 28 -19.58 -1.36 10.30
C GLN A 28 -20.48 -0.50 11.19
N ARG A 29 -20.14 -0.36 12.47
CA ARG A 29 -20.86 0.52 13.41
C ARG A 29 -20.78 1.97 12.97
N LEU A 30 -19.60 2.46 12.57
CA LEU A 30 -19.40 3.82 12.05
C LEU A 30 -20.17 4.06 10.75
N VAL A 31 -20.09 3.13 9.79
CA VAL A 31 -20.85 3.21 8.53
C VAL A 31 -22.34 3.35 8.80
N THR A 32 -22.88 2.56 9.73
CA THR A 32 -24.30 2.60 10.11
C THR A 32 -24.67 3.90 10.82
N LEU A 33 -23.88 4.32 11.81
CA LEU A 33 -24.11 5.52 12.61
C LEU A 33 -24.10 6.80 11.75
N LEU A 34 -23.15 6.88 10.83
CA LEU A 34 -22.98 8.01 9.93
C LEU A 34 -23.88 7.92 8.68
N LYS A 35 -24.66 6.85 8.55
CA LYS A 35 -25.53 6.59 7.39
C LYS A 35 -24.77 6.67 6.06
N LEU A 36 -23.55 6.15 6.05
CA LEU A 36 -22.72 6.12 4.85
C LEU A 36 -23.35 5.16 3.82
N LYS A 37 -23.25 5.56 2.57
CA LYS A 37 -23.69 4.74 1.43
C LYS A 37 -22.54 3.90 0.89
N THR A 38 -22.85 3.05 -0.10
CA THR A 38 -21.85 2.26 -0.82
C THR A 38 -20.74 3.16 -1.37
N ALA A 39 -19.53 2.91 -0.90
CA ALA A 39 -18.32 3.59 -1.35
C ALA A 39 -17.10 2.74 -0.98
N VAL A 40 -15.94 3.09 -1.54
CA VAL A 40 -14.66 2.57 -1.06
C VAL A 40 -14.12 3.53 -0.01
N PHE A 41 -13.59 2.98 1.07
CA PHE A 41 -12.99 3.75 2.15
C PHE A 41 -11.56 3.29 2.37
N ASN A 42 -10.65 4.24 2.50
CA ASN A 42 -9.35 4.01 3.12
C ASN A 42 -9.50 4.20 4.63
N VAL A 43 -9.16 3.16 5.40
CA VAL A 43 -9.27 3.19 6.86
C VAL A 43 -7.90 2.99 7.47
N GLU A 44 -7.39 4.00 8.15
CA GLU A 44 -6.17 3.87 8.92
C GLU A 44 -6.48 3.35 10.32
N THR A 45 -5.73 2.32 10.74
CA THR A 45 -5.89 1.68 12.04
C THR A 45 -4.54 1.53 12.73
N ARG A 46 -4.56 1.46 14.06
CA ARG A 46 -3.35 1.23 14.87
C ARG A 46 -3.69 0.31 16.04
N VAL A 47 -2.78 -0.60 16.34
CA VAL A 47 -2.81 -1.34 17.60
C VAL A 47 -2.01 -0.56 18.64
N ALA A 48 -2.68 -0.17 19.71
CA ALA A 48 -2.03 0.57 20.80
C ALA A 48 -1.22 -0.37 21.71
N THR A 49 -0.40 0.21 22.59
CA THR A 49 0.44 -0.56 23.52
C THR A 49 -0.33 -1.44 24.50
N ASN A 50 -1.64 -1.19 24.67
CA ASN A 50 -2.55 -2.04 25.45
C ASN A 50 -3.10 -3.25 24.66
N GLY A 51 -2.63 -3.46 23.43
CA GLY A 51 -3.07 -4.55 22.55
C GLY A 51 -4.44 -4.33 21.90
N LYS A 52 -5.04 -3.13 22.02
CA LYS A 52 -6.33 -2.84 21.38
C LYS A 52 -6.14 -2.13 20.06
N PRO A 53 -6.84 -2.55 18.99
CA PRO A 53 -6.87 -1.84 17.72
C PRO A 53 -7.82 -0.64 17.79
N TYR A 54 -7.46 0.44 17.10
CA TYR A 54 -8.22 1.67 16.99
C TYR A 54 -8.29 2.14 15.54
N ILE A 55 -9.42 2.72 15.16
CA ILE A 55 -9.58 3.45 13.91
C ILE A 55 -9.03 4.86 14.13
N MET A 56 -8.07 5.26 13.31
CA MET A 56 -7.45 6.58 13.34
C MET A 56 -8.12 7.52 12.36
N GLU A 57 -8.37 7.05 11.14
CA GLU A 57 -8.98 7.81 10.07
C GLU A 57 -9.86 6.92 9.20
N LEU A 58 -10.94 7.49 8.68
CA LEU A 58 -11.80 6.87 7.66
C LEU A 58 -12.09 7.90 6.58
N THR A 59 -11.57 7.66 5.37
CA THR A 59 -11.67 8.57 4.23
C THR A 59 -12.39 7.90 3.07
N PRO A 60 -13.41 8.54 2.44
CA PRO A 60 -14.19 7.94 1.35
C PRO A 60 -13.44 7.98 0.00
N ARG A 61 -12.35 7.26 -0.09
CA ARG A 61 -11.51 7.09 -1.27
C ARG A 61 -10.71 5.79 -1.19
N GLY A 62 -10.08 5.40 -2.28
CA GLY A 62 -9.03 4.37 -2.26
C GLY A 62 -7.76 4.82 -1.54
N GLY A 63 -6.90 3.89 -1.23
CA GLY A 63 -5.56 4.18 -0.70
C GLY A 63 -4.70 4.95 -1.70
N GLY A 64 -3.68 5.67 -1.20
CA GLY A 64 -2.68 6.35 -2.02
C GLY A 64 -1.59 5.40 -2.54
N ASN A 65 -0.64 5.96 -3.28
CA ASN A 65 0.56 5.27 -3.76
C ASN A 65 0.30 3.95 -4.51
N ARG A 66 -0.80 3.88 -5.27
CA ARG A 66 -1.21 2.69 -6.03
C ARG A 66 -1.64 1.48 -5.16
N LEU A 67 -1.99 1.71 -3.91
CA LEU A 67 -2.46 0.64 -3.03
C LEU A 67 -3.64 -0.16 -3.62
N CYS A 68 -4.53 0.47 -4.38
CA CYS A 68 -5.64 -0.23 -5.04
C CYS A 68 -5.18 -1.26 -6.07
N GLU A 69 -4.12 -0.97 -6.82
CA GLU A 69 -3.52 -1.89 -7.80
C GLU A 69 -2.85 -3.05 -7.09
N MET A 70 -2.05 -2.79 -6.04
CA MET A 70 -1.45 -3.84 -5.23
C MET A 70 -2.52 -4.74 -4.60
N LEU A 71 -3.60 -4.17 -4.07
CA LEU A 71 -4.72 -4.92 -3.52
C LEU A 71 -5.44 -5.75 -4.59
N HIS A 72 -5.51 -5.27 -5.84
CA HIS A 72 -6.06 -6.07 -6.94
C HIS A 72 -5.24 -7.35 -7.15
N TYR A 73 -3.91 -7.27 -7.17
CA TYR A 73 -3.04 -8.45 -7.23
C TYR A 73 -3.27 -9.39 -6.04
N ALA A 74 -3.31 -8.85 -4.84
CA ALA A 74 -3.40 -9.64 -3.61
C ALA A 74 -4.78 -10.28 -3.37
N THR A 75 -5.87 -9.59 -3.72
CA THR A 75 -7.25 -9.97 -3.35
C THR A 75 -8.12 -10.37 -4.54
N GLY A 76 -7.71 -10.01 -5.77
CA GLY A 76 -8.49 -10.17 -6.99
C GLY A 76 -9.67 -9.19 -7.11
N VAL A 77 -9.76 -8.17 -6.24
CA VAL A 77 -10.81 -7.15 -6.27
C VAL A 77 -10.29 -5.89 -6.96
N ASP A 78 -10.90 -5.51 -8.07
CA ASP A 78 -10.60 -4.26 -8.77
C ASP A 78 -11.37 -3.09 -8.13
N LEU A 79 -10.76 -2.46 -7.13
CA LEU A 79 -11.35 -1.34 -6.42
C LEU A 79 -11.50 -0.10 -7.31
N ILE A 80 -10.62 0.10 -8.30
CA ILE A 80 -10.68 1.26 -9.20
C ILE A 80 -11.91 1.17 -10.10
N THR A 81 -12.15 0.01 -10.70
CA THR A 81 -13.37 -0.25 -11.47
C THR A 81 -14.61 -0.17 -10.60
N ALA A 82 -14.58 -0.74 -9.38
CA ALA A 82 -15.70 -0.69 -8.46
C ALA A 82 -16.09 0.74 -8.05
N ILE A 83 -15.08 1.59 -7.75
CA ILE A 83 -15.30 3.02 -7.45
C ILE A 83 -15.91 3.73 -8.66
N THR A 84 -15.35 3.51 -9.85
CA THR A 84 -15.80 4.17 -11.08
C THR A 84 -17.27 3.83 -11.39
N ARG A 85 -17.64 2.55 -11.28
CA ARG A 85 -19.05 2.10 -11.45
C ARG A 85 -19.97 2.76 -10.43
N ALA A 86 -19.58 2.76 -9.15
CA ALA A 86 -20.39 3.39 -8.10
C ALA A 86 -20.61 4.90 -8.34
N ILE A 87 -19.61 5.62 -8.87
CA ILE A 87 -19.72 7.05 -9.17
C ILE A 87 -20.73 7.32 -10.31
N VAL A 88 -20.78 6.47 -11.33
CA VAL A 88 -21.74 6.63 -12.44
C VAL A 88 -23.12 6.04 -12.13
N GLY A 89 -23.30 5.47 -10.94
CA GLY A 89 -24.57 4.93 -10.48
C GLY A 89 -24.81 3.47 -10.84
N ASP A 90 -23.80 2.77 -11.34
CA ASP A 90 -23.85 1.34 -11.60
C ASP A 90 -23.55 0.54 -10.32
N GLU A 91 -24.13 -0.65 -10.21
CA GLU A 91 -23.77 -1.57 -9.14
C GLU A 91 -22.34 -2.11 -9.34
N PRO A 92 -21.48 -2.06 -8.31
CA PRO A 92 -20.15 -2.67 -8.38
C PRO A 92 -20.28 -4.19 -8.45
N GLU A 93 -19.47 -4.81 -9.31
CA GLU A 93 -19.41 -6.26 -9.50
C GLU A 93 -18.08 -6.83 -8.98
N ASN A 94 -18.07 -8.12 -8.64
CA ASN A 94 -16.87 -8.86 -8.28
C ASN A 94 -16.06 -8.24 -7.11
N ILE A 95 -16.76 -7.70 -6.12
CA ILE A 95 -16.16 -7.12 -4.92
C ILE A 95 -15.89 -8.15 -3.80
N GLU A 96 -16.14 -9.43 -4.06
CA GLU A 96 -15.80 -10.49 -3.10
C GLU A 96 -14.31 -10.78 -3.14
N GLN A 97 -13.68 -10.63 -1.99
CA GLN A 97 -12.27 -10.95 -1.81
C GLN A 97 -12.04 -12.45 -2.01
N LYS A 98 -11.15 -12.79 -2.93
CA LYS A 98 -10.65 -14.15 -3.11
C LYS A 98 -9.67 -14.52 -1.98
N LYS A 99 -9.43 -15.82 -1.82
CA LYS A 99 -8.34 -16.29 -0.95
C LYS A 99 -7.02 -15.71 -1.45
N TYR A 100 -6.23 -15.18 -0.53
CA TYR A 100 -4.88 -14.68 -0.86
C TYR A 100 -4.03 -15.75 -1.54
N ASN A 101 -3.32 -15.33 -2.59
CA ASN A 101 -2.33 -16.15 -3.26
C ASN A 101 -0.95 -15.55 -2.95
N GLY A 102 -0.31 -16.08 -1.90
CA GLY A 102 0.99 -15.59 -1.43
C GLY A 102 0.91 -14.28 -0.64
N TYR A 103 2.04 -13.59 -0.57
CA TYR A 103 2.27 -12.39 0.22
C TYR A 103 2.73 -11.27 -0.69
N TRP A 104 2.06 -10.14 -0.59
CA TRP A 104 2.23 -9.00 -1.47
C TRP A 104 2.76 -7.80 -0.71
N GLY A 105 3.65 -7.05 -1.32
CA GLY A 105 4.16 -5.82 -0.77
C GLY A 105 4.18 -4.71 -1.81
N GLU A 106 4.00 -3.49 -1.34
CA GLU A 106 4.25 -2.29 -2.13
C GLU A 106 5.35 -1.49 -1.44
N ILE A 107 6.41 -1.17 -2.17
CA ILE A 107 7.45 -0.26 -1.72
C ILE A 107 7.20 1.10 -2.35
N ILE A 108 7.15 2.15 -1.54
CA ILE A 108 7.05 3.52 -2.02
C ILE A 108 8.46 4.07 -2.15
N LEU A 109 8.85 4.43 -3.36
CA LEU A 109 10.19 4.89 -3.68
C LEU A 109 10.36 6.36 -3.33
N HIS A 110 11.43 6.68 -2.60
CA HIS A 110 11.79 8.05 -2.22
C HIS A 110 13.28 8.29 -2.48
N ALA A 111 13.61 9.48 -3.00
CA ALA A 111 15.00 9.86 -3.15
C ALA A 111 15.68 10.01 -1.78
N PRO A 112 16.97 9.58 -1.65
CA PRO A 112 17.71 9.68 -0.38
C PRO A 112 18.06 11.12 0.02
N HIS A 113 18.12 12.04 -0.94
CA HIS A 113 18.42 13.46 -0.77
C HIS A 113 17.96 14.26 -2.00
N ASP A 114 17.98 15.57 -1.88
CA ASP A 114 17.73 16.48 -3.00
C ASP A 114 18.78 16.30 -4.10
N GLY A 115 18.36 16.43 -5.37
CA GLY A 115 19.27 16.34 -6.49
C GLY A 115 18.61 16.03 -7.82
N ILE A 116 19.38 15.44 -8.71
CA ILE A 116 18.92 15.00 -10.04
C ILE A 116 18.89 13.47 -10.07
N PHE A 117 17.73 12.92 -10.36
CA PHE A 117 17.54 11.48 -10.46
C PHE A 117 18.34 10.89 -11.62
N GLU A 118 19.04 9.79 -11.37
CA GLU A 118 19.76 9.05 -12.40
C GLU A 118 19.07 7.75 -12.78
N LYS A 119 18.92 6.87 -11.81
CA LYS A 119 18.28 5.53 -11.96
C LYS A 119 18.00 4.89 -10.63
N ILE A 120 17.25 3.80 -10.65
CA ILE A 120 17.22 2.82 -9.57
C ILE A 120 18.11 1.63 -9.95
N GLU A 121 18.70 1.00 -8.95
CA GLU A 121 19.44 -0.26 -9.08
C GLU A 121 18.81 -1.28 -8.13
N ILE A 122 18.46 -2.42 -8.69
CA ILE A 122 17.78 -3.52 -7.97
C ILE A 122 18.66 -4.76 -8.09
N SER A 123 18.93 -5.42 -6.96
CA SER A 123 19.72 -6.64 -6.93
C SER A 123 19.02 -7.82 -7.60
N ASP A 124 19.74 -8.63 -8.35
CA ASP A 124 19.21 -9.74 -9.14
C ASP A 124 18.40 -10.75 -8.30
N TYR A 125 18.80 -10.96 -7.04
CA TYR A 125 18.13 -11.94 -6.18
C TYR A 125 16.70 -11.60 -5.82
N ILE A 126 16.30 -10.31 -5.90
CA ILE A 126 14.93 -9.84 -5.63
C ILE A 126 14.15 -9.56 -6.91
N SER A 127 14.82 -9.41 -8.05
CA SER A 127 14.21 -8.97 -9.31
C SER A 127 13.06 -9.87 -9.76
N ALA A 128 13.17 -11.18 -9.52
CA ALA A 128 12.11 -12.14 -9.84
C ALA A 128 10.84 -11.99 -8.98
N ASN A 129 10.94 -11.30 -7.86
CA ASN A 129 9.83 -11.03 -6.96
C ASN A 129 9.12 -9.70 -7.27
N ILE A 130 9.69 -8.87 -8.14
CA ILE A 130 9.08 -7.61 -8.56
C ILE A 130 8.08 -7.90 -9.67
N ILE A 131 6.80 -7.68 -9.38
CA ILE A 131 5.70 -7.88 -10.31
C ILE A 131 5.46 -6.64 -11.15
N GLU A 132 5.66 -5.47 -10.55
CA GLU A 132 5.47 -4.18 -11.21
C GLU A 132 6.44 -3.15 -10.67
N GLU A 133 7.02 -2.37 -11.59
CA GLU A 133 7.81 -1.18 -11.33
C GLU A 133 7.13 -0.01 -12.01
N ASP A 134 6.79 1.03 -11.25
CA ASP A 134 6.17 2.25 -11.77
C ASP A 134 6.95 3.47 -11.27
N LEU A 135 7.79 4.02 -12.13
CA LEU A 135 8.52 5.26 -11.88
C LEU A 135 7.75 6.45 -12.45
N TRP A 136 7.52 7.46 -11.62
CA TRP A 136 6.80 8.69 -12.00
C TRP A 136 7.74 9.79 -12.50
N ILE A 137 9.03 9.50 -12.50
CA ILE A 137 10.12 10.40 -12.91
C ILE A 137 11.02 9.69 -13.93
N LYS A 138 11.88 10.44 -14.59
CA LYS A 138 12.86 9.95 -15.56
C LYS A 138 14.26 10.49 -15.23
N PRO A 139 15.32 9.84 -15.72
CA PRO A 139 16.68 10.36 -15.58
C PRO A 139 16.79 11.82 -16.03
N GLY A 140 17.38 12.66 -15.17
CA GLY A 140 17.51 14.10 -15.37
C GLY A 140 16.45 14.94 -14.64
N ASP A 141 15.38 14.35 -14.12
CA ASP A 141 14.40 15.08 -13.35
C ASP A 141 14.94 15.46 -11.96
N LYS A 142 14.49 16.63 -11.47
CA LYS A 142 14.82 17.09 -10.12
C LYS A 142 13.95 16.33 -9.11
N VAL A 143 14.58 15.84 -8.03
CA VAL A 143 13.91 15.15 -6.92
C VAL A 143 14.23 15.83 -5.60
N HIS A 144 13.35 15.60 -4.62
CA HIS A 144 13.54 16.01 -3.25
C HIS A 144 13.74 14.79 -2.35
N GLY A 145 14.59 14.95 -1.34
CA GLY A 145 14.75 13.93 -0.30
C GLY A 145 13.42 13.69 0.45
N PHE A 146 13.29 12.50 1.02
CA PHE A 146 12.05 12.09 1.66
C PHE A 146 11.72 12.92 2.92
N GLU A 147 10.73 13.78 2.82
CA GLU A 147 10.15 14.55 3.94
C GLU A 147 8.66 14.28 4.11
N ALA A 148 7.93 14.10 3.01
CA ALA A 148 6.47 13.94 3.01
C ALA A 148 6.00 12.95 1.93
N ALA A 149 4.72 12.59 1.96
CA ALA A 149 4.14 11.62 1.02
C ALA A 149 4.20 12.04 -0.46
N ASN A 150 4.24 13.36 -0.72
CA ASN A 150 4.35 13.91 -2.08
C ASN A 150 5.78 13.88 -2.65
N ASP A 151 6.77 13.44 -1.87
CA ASP A 151 8.15 13.24 -2.34
C ASP A 151 8.37 11.82 -2.91
N ALA A 152 7.31 11.03 -3.00
CA ALA A 152 7.37 9.73 -3.66
C ALA A 152 7.67 9.88 -5.14
N ILE A 153 8.57 9.04 -5.65
CA ILE A 153 9.05 9.06 -7.03
C ILE A 153 8.59 7.85 -7.85
N GLY A 154 7.89 6.93 -7.22
CA GLY A 154 7.38 5.71 -7.83
C GLY A 154 7.03 4.64 -6.80
N THR A 155 6.65 3.46 -7.29
CA THR A 155 6.35 2.28 -6.47
C THR A 155 6.91 1.01 -7.09
N LEU A 156 7.16 0.01 -6.24
CA LEU A 156 7.40 -1.37 -6.64
C LEU A 156 6.34 -2.27 -6.01
N VAL A 157 5.73 -3.16 -6.79
CA VAL A 157 4.86 -4.22 -6.27
C VAL A 157 5.66 -5.53 -6.22
N LEU A 158 5.67 -6.15 -5.04
CA LEU A 158 6.42 -7.36 -4.76
C LEU A 158 5.48 -8.54 -4.49
N TYR A 159 5.90 -9.73 -4.87
CA TYR A 159 5.24 -10.99 -4.56
C TYR A 159 6.21 -12.00 -3.95
N PHE A 160 5.77 -12.68 -2.89
CA PHE A 160 6.50 -13.77 -2.24
C PHE A 160 5.56 -14.93 -1.90
N GLU A 161 6.11 -16.13 -1.90
CA GLU A 161 5.38 -17.32 -1.44
C GLU A 161 5.31 -17.41 0.09
N LYS A 162 6.21 -16.73 0.80
CA LYS A 162 6.32 -16.74 2.27
C LYS A 162 6.35 -15.33 2.84
N ASN A 163 5.65 -15.15 3.97
CA ASN A 163 5.63 -13.87 4.68
C ASN A 163 7.01 -13.44 5.17
N GLU A 164 7.81 -14.38 5.66
CA GLU A 164 9.15 -14.11 6.20
C GLU A 164 10.08 -13.49 5.14
N ASP A 165 9.95 -13.93 3.87
CA ASP A 165 10.74 -13.41 2.76
C ASP A 165 10.31 -11.98 2.41
N LEU A 166 9.00 -11.70 2.41
CA LEU A 166 8.46 -10.34 2.21
C LEU A 166 8.89 -9.40 3.35
N GLU A 167 8.73 -9.81 4.61
CA GLU A 167 9.16 -9.01 5.77
C GLU A 167 10.65 -8.70 5.72
N THR A 168 11.47 -9.69 5.33
CA THR A 168 12.91 -9.51 5.14
C THR A 168 13.21 -8.50 4.04
N ALA A 169 12.53 -8.59 2.91
CA ALA A 169 12.70 -7.67 1.79
C ALA A 169 12.34 -6.23 2.19
N ILE A 170 11.21 -6.04 2.87
CA ILE A 170 10.77 -4.71 3.34
C ILE A 170 11.74 -4.14 4.38
N THR A 171 12.15 -4.95 5.37
CA THR A 171 13.02 -4.50 6.47
C THR A 171 14.43 -4.15 5.98
N ASN A 172 14.94 -4.92 5.03
CA ASN A 172 16.31 -4.77 4.51
C ASN A 172 16.33 -4.10 3.13
N GLN A 173 15.39 -3.22 2.84
CA GLN A 173 15.24 -2.56 1.54
C GLN A 173 16.53 -1.99 0.99
N SER A 174 17.35 -1.34 1.83
CA SER A 174 18.64 -0.75 1.44
C SER A 174 19.71 -1.76 1.00
N SER A 175 19.50 -3.07 1.23
CA SER A 175 20.45 -4.11 0.79
C SER A 175 20.24 -4.52 -0.66
N TRP A 176 19.10 -4.21 -1.25
CA TRP A 176 18.74 -4.66 -2.60
C TRP A 176 18.22 -3.55 -3.53
N LEU A 177 17.83 -2.40 -2.97
CA LEU A 177 17.35 -1.24 -3.70
C LEU A 177 18.25 -0.04 -3.44
N ASN A 178 18.78 0.56 -4.50
CA ASN A 178 19.56 1.77 -4.46
C ASN A 178 18.99 2.79 -5.44
N ILE A 179 18.72 4.01 -4.97
CA ILE A 179 18.21 5.12 -5.78
C ILE A 179 19.34 6.11 -5.96
N LEU A 180 19.84 6.26 -7.19
CA LEU A 180 20.96 7.12 -7.53
C LEU A 180 20.47 8.53 -7.86
N VAL A 181 21.02 9.49 -7.10
CA VAL A 181 20.75 10.93 -7.21
C VAL A 181 22.09 11.67 -7.18
N LYS A 182 22.30 12.62 -8.12
CA LYS A 182 23.43 13.55 -8.18
C LYS A 182 23.11 14.89 -7.58
#